data_4b66aab25a29268bfa147b675ca4dc43
#
_entry.id   4b66aab25a29268bfa147b675ca4dc43
#
_cell.length_a   1.000
_cell.length_b   1.000
_cell.length_c   1.000
_cell.angle_alpha   90.00
_cell.angle_beta   90.00
_cell.angle_gamma   90.00
#
_symmetry.space_group_name_H-M   'P 1'
#
loop_
_entity.id
_entity.type
_entity.pdbx_description
1 polymer ?
#
loop_
_entity_poly.entity_id
_entity_poly.type
_entity_poly.pdbx_seq_one_letter_code
_entity_poly.pdbx_strand_id
1 'polypeptide(L)'
;FAFGLLARDDLVYDTRPASRAVAAVRAAAPERTLAYLGAVQTAFYRDGRDVTRGDVLGEIAAEAGLEPGVVADALADPETAEALAAENAQVARLGVTGYPTVLALTKPKPQVVAVGFRPAEAVAAAIDEALHAAA
;
A
#
# COMPACT_ATOMS: atom_id res chain seq x y z
N PHE A 1 -14.93 1.38 -13.27
CA PHE A 1 -13.57 1.83 -13.59
C PHE A 1 -13.63 3.20 -14.27
N ALA A 2 -12.97 4.22 -13.70
CA ALA A 2 -12.97 5.57 -14.25
C ALA A 2 -11.79 5.74 -15.22
N PHE A 3 -11.97 5.31 -16.46
CA PHE A 3 -10.92 5.38 -17.48
C PHE A 3 -10.55 6.82 -17.89
N GLY A 4 -11.41 7.83 -17.60
CA GLY A 4 -11.18 9.22 -17.97
C GLY A 4 -9.89 9.81 -17.39
N LEU A 5 -9.49 9.40 -16.19
CA LEU A 5 -8.23 9.84 -15.60
C LEU A 5 -7.02 9.35 -16.42
N LEU A 6 -7.05 8.09 -16.85
CA LEU A 6 -5.96 7.50 -17.64
C LEU A 6 -5.87 8.02 -19.09
N ALA A 7 -6.91 8.72 -19.56
CA ALA A 7 -6.94 9.35 -20.87
C ALA A 7 -6.36 10.78 -20.86
N ARG A 8 -5.93 11.30 -19.71
CA ARG A 8 -5.32 12.62 -19.57
C ARG A 8 -3.87 12.60 -20.05
N ASP A 9 -3.52 13.52 -20.93
CA ASP A 9 -2.16 13.65 -21.46
C ASP A 9 -1.14 14.20 -20.43
N ASP A 10 -1.64 14.85 -19.36
CA ASP A 10 -0.83 15.47 -18.31
C ASP A 10 -0.64 14.54 -17.07
N LEU A 11 -1.24 13.36 -17.08
CA LEU A 11 -1.09 12.41 -15.98
C LEU A 11 0.24 11.66 -16.07
N VAL A 12 1.14 11.92 -15.13
CA VAL A 12 2.31 11.08 -14.90
C VAL A 12 1.94 10.00 -13.89
N TYR A 13 1.86 8.75 -14.34
CA TYR A 13 1.51 7.63 -13.48
C TYR A 13 2.68 7.30 -12.53
N ASP A 14 2.66 7.92 -11.35
CA ASP A 14 3.64 7.72 -10.28
C ASP A 14 2.96 7.19 -9.02
N THR A 15 3.33 6.01 -8.58
CA THR A 15 2.77 5.38 -7.36
C THR A 15 3.48 5.81 -6.07
N ARG A 16 4.62 6.50 -6.16
CA ARG A 16 5.42 6.89 -4.99
C ARG A 16 4.68 7.79 -4.02
N PRO A 17 3.95 8.84 -4.44
CA PRO A 17 3.18 9.67 -3.51
C PRO A 17 2.15 8.86 -2.72
N ALA A 18 1.37 8.03 -3.40
CA ALA A 18 0.37 7.17 -2.76
C ALA A 18 1.02 6.17 -1.78
N SER A 19 2.14 5.56 -2.16
CA SER A 19 2.88 4.63 -1.29
C SER A 19 3.43 5.33 -0.04
N ARG A 20 3.96 6.56 -0.17
CA ARG A 20 4.42 7.38 0.97
C ARG A 20 3.26 7.75 1.88
N ALA A 21 2.11 8.14 1.33
CA ALA A 21 0.93 8.46 2.11
C ALA A 21 0.43 7.25 2.92
N VAL A 22 0.39 6.05 2.32
CA VAL A 22 0.02 4.81 3.03
C VAL A 22 1.04 4.48 4.13
N ALA A 23 2.35 4.65 3.86
CA ALA A 23 3.39 4.43 4.87
C ALA A 23 3.27 5.41 6.04
N ALA A 24 2.94 6.67 5.77
CA ALA A 24 2.68 7.70 6.80
C ALA A 24 1.48 7.33 7.68
N VAL A 25 0.37 6.93 7.07
CA VAL A 25 -0.80 6.47 7.82
C VAL A 25 -0.47 5.24 8.66
N ARG A 26 0.31 4.30 8.13
CA ARG A 26 0.76 3.12 8.89
C ARG A 26 1.60 3.51 10.12
N ALA A 27 2.43 4.52 10.01
CA ALA A 27 3.25 4.99 11.14
C ALA A 27 2.41 5.70 12.20
N ALA A 28 1.41 6.50 11.80
CA ALA A 28 0.58 7.30 12.69
C ALA A 28 -0.63 6.53 13.27
N ALA A 29 -1.25 5.65 12.47
CA ALA A 29 -2.47 4.92 12.81
C ALA A 29 -2.47 3.54 12.12
N PRO A 30 -1.68 2.56 12.62
CA PRO A 30 -1.49 1.26 11.96
C PRO A 30 -2.78 0.52 11.65
N GLU A 31 -3.76 0.60 12.55
CA GLU A 31 -5.09 -0.02 12.42
C GLU A 31 -5.92 0.56 11.26
N ARG A 32 -5.58 1.76 10.79
CA ARG A 32 -6.26 2.47 9.70
C ARG A 32 -5.61 2.23 8.33
N THR A 33 -4.44 1.60 8.29
CA THR A 33 -3.62 1.46 7.07
C THR A 33 -4.36 0.81 5.91
N LEU A 34 -5.00 -0.34 6.13
CA LEU A 34 -5.71 -1.06 5.07
C LEU A 34 -6.97 -0.33 4.61
N ALA A 35 -7.68 0.33 5.52
CA ALA A 35 -8.84 1.14 5.19
C ALA A 35 -8.44 2.33 4.31
N TYR A 36 -7.36 3.04 4.67
CA TYR A 36 -6.83 4.14 3.87
C TYR A 36 -6.33 3.69 2.51
N LEU A 37 -5.58 2.58 2.43
CA LEU A 37 -5.15 1.98 1.16
C LEU A 37 -6.35 1.69 0.25
N GLY A 38 -7.41 1.08 0.79
CA GLY A 38 -8.64 0.81 0.07
C GLY A 38 -9.33 2.09 -0.43
N ALA A 39 -9.33 3.16 0.37
CA ALA A 39 -9.86 4.46 -0.02
C ALA A 39 -9.06 5.10 -1.18
N VAL A 40 -7.73 5.04 -1.13
CA VAL A 40 -6.84 5.53 -2.20
C VAL A 40 -7.07 4.74 -3.50
N GLN A 41 -7.18 3.42 -3.43
CA GLN A 41 -7.49 2.58 -4.59
C GLN A 41 -8.88 2.89 -5.17
N THR A 42 -9.86 3.07 -4.31
CA THR A 42 -11.22 3.44 -4.72
C THR A 42 -11.25 4.80 -5.41
N ALA A 43 -10.59 5.79 -4.82
CA ALA A 43 -10.47 7.13 -5.38
C ALA A 43 -9.84 7.09 -6.80
N PHE A 44 -8.78 6.32 -7.00
CA PHE A 44 -8.13 6.19 -8.30
C PHE A 44 -8.96 5.42 -9.31
N TYR A 45 -9.30 4.16 -8.97
CA TYR A 45 -9.87 3.22 -9.95
C TYR A 45 -11.36 3.43 -10.22
N ARG A 46 -12.13 3.83 -9.20
CA ARG A 46 -13.57 4.02 -9.31
C ARG A 46 -13.95 5.47 -9.58
N ASP A 47 -13.33 6.40 -8.81
CA ASP A 47 -13.79 7.78 -8.77
C ASP A 47 -12.96 8.70 -9.69
N GLY A 48 -11.84 8.20 -10.25
CA GLY A 48 -11.01 8.94 -11.19
C GLY A 48 -10.28 10.13 -10.57
N ARG A 49 -9.97 10.05 -9.26
CA ARG A 49 -9.18 11.08 -8.57
C ARG A 49 -7.68 10.85 -8.80
N ASP A 50 -6.96 11.94 -8.97
CA ASP A 50 -5.52 11.90 -9.23
C ASP A 50 -4.72 11.70 -7.93
N VAL A 51 -4.49 10.45 -7.55
CA VAL A 51 -3.74 10.06 -6.33
C VAL A 51 -2.21 10.24 -6.46
N THR A 52 -1.73 10.82 -7.53
CA THR A 52 -0.34 11.29 -7.62
C THR A 52 -0.14 12.63 -6.93
N ARG A 53 -1.24 13.32 -6.61
CA ARG A 53 -1.27 14.64 -5.98
C ARG A 53 -1.39 14.52 -4.47
N GLY A 54 -0.54 15.27 -3.76
CA GLY A 54 -0.52 15.25 -2.29
C GLY A 54 -1.79 15.84 -1.65
N ASP A 55 -2.39 16.88 -2.26
CA ASP A 55 -3.65 17.46 -1.81
C ASP A 55 -4.80 16.45 -1.87
N VAL A 56 -4.91 15.70 -2.96
CA VAL A 56 -5.93 14.64 -3.12
C VAL A 56 -5.73 13.52 -2.11
N LEU A 57 -4.49 13.11 -1.84
CA LEU A 57 -4.17 12.11 -0.81
C LEU A 57 -4.53 12.59 0.60
N GLY A 58 -4.30 13.89 0.88
CA GLY A 58 -4.71 14.52 2.14
C GLY A 58 -6.23 14.58 2.32
N GLU A 59 -6.98 14.91 1.26
CA GLU A 59 -8.45 14.87 1.27
C GLU A 59 -8.97 13.46 1.58
N ILE A 60 -8.42 12.42 0.93
CA ILE A 60 -8.79 11.02 1.19
C ILE A 60 -8.49 10.65 2.64
N ALA A 61 -7.40 11.14 3.22
CA ALA A 61 -7.07 10.91 4.62
C ALA A 61 -8.10 11.54 5.56
N ALA A 62 -8.49 12.79 5.29
CA ALA A 62 -9.53 13.49 6.05
C ALA A 62 -10.90 12.79 5.94
N GLU A 63 -11.30 12.37 4.74
CA GLU A 63 -12.52 11.58 4.50
C GLU A 63 -12.49 10.24 5.28
N ALA A 64 -11.31 9.66 5.45
CA ALA A 64 -11.09 8.45 6.25
C ALA A 64 -11.01 8.73 7.76
N GLY A 65 -11.18 9.98 8.22
CA GLY A 65 -11.15 10.37 9.62
C GLY A 65 -9.77 10.33 10.25
N LEU A 66 -8.72 10.56 9.44
CA LEU A 66 -7.35 10.74 9.92
C LEU A 66 -7.10 12.20 10.29
N GLU A 67 -6.13 12.41 11.18
CA GLU A 67 -5.74 13.76 11.58
C GLU A 67 -5.22 14.57 10.38
N PRO A 68 -5.65 15.85 10.27
CA PRO A 68 -5.12 16.76 9.26
C PRO A 68 -3.59 16.86 9.37
N GLY A 69 -2.92 16.80 8.24
CA GLY A 69 -1.46 16.94 8.18
C GLY A 69 -0.68 15.63 8.10
N VAL A 70 -1.19 14.51 8.63
CA VAL A 70 -0.46 13.22 8.61
C VAL A 70 0.13 12.89 7.23
N VAL A 71 -0.65 13.07 6.18
CA VAL A 71 -0.18 12.81 4.80
C VAL A 71 0.64 13.97 4.26
N ALA A 72 0.20 15.21 4.48
CA ALA A 72 0.89 16.40 3.95
C ALA A 72 2.30 16.52 4.53
N ASP A 73 2.44 16.37 5.84
CA ASP A 73 3.73 16.45 6.54
C ASP A 73 4.67 15.34 6.07
N ALA A 74 4.16 14.10 5.95
CA ALA A 74 4.95 12.98 5.46
C ALA A 74 5.38 13.15 4.00
N LEU A 75 4.56 13.73 3.14
CA LEU A 75 4.94 14.00 1.74
C LEU A 75 5.96 15.14 1.62
N ALA A 76 5.98 16.06 2.56
CA ALA A 76 6.99 17.12 2.64
C ALA A 76 8.33 16.65 3.23
N ASP A 77 8.31 15.61 4.07
CA ASP A 77 9.49 15.11 4.78
C ASP A 77 10.32 14.15 3.91
N PRO A 78 11.58 14.46 3.60
CA PRO A 78 12.47 13.57 2.85
C PRO A 78 12.68 12.21 3.53
N GLU A 79 12.68 12.13 4.87
CA GLU A 79 12.92 10.89 5.61
C GLU A 79 11.86 9.82 5.29
N THR A 80 10.61 10.23 4.98
CA THR A 80 9.58 9.27 4.57
C THR A 80 9.87 8.63 3.20
N ALA A 81 10.54 9.35 2.30
CA ALA A 81 10.96 8.78 1.02
C ALA A 81 12.09 7.78 1.20
N GLU A 82 13.04 8.09 2.09
CA GLU A 82 14.16 7.18 2.43
C GLU A 82 13.65 5.92 3.14
N ALA A 83 12.71 6.06 4.09
CA ALA A 83 12.08 4.94 4.76
C ALA A 83 11.36 4.01 3.77
N LEU A 84 10.59 4.55 2.82
CA LEU A 84 9.94 3.76 1.79
C LEU A 84 10.96 3.05 0.88
N ALA A 85 12.06 3.71 0.52
CA ALA A 85 13.13 3.10 -0.27
C ALA A 85 13.78 1.93 0.49
N ALA A 86 14.01 2.07 1.79
CA ALA A 86 14.53 1.01 2.64
C ALA A 86 13.56 -0.19 2.74
N GLU A 87 12.26 0.06 2.86
CA GLU A 87 11.23 -0.99 2.83
C GLU A 87 11.22 -1.74 1.50
N ASN A 88 11.25 -1.03 0.38
CA ASN A 88 11.31 -1.63 -0.95
C ASN A 88 12.57 -2.51 -1.12
N ALA A 89 13.70 -2.05 -0.60
CA ALA A 89 14.93 -2.85 -0.59
C ALA A 89 14.80 -4.11 0.28
N GLN A 90 14.07 -4.04 1.40
CA GLN A 90 13.78 -5.20 2.23
C GLN A 90 12.87 -6.20 1.52
N VAL A 91 11.81 -5.72 0.86
CA VAL A 91 10.89 -6.54 0.06
C VAL A 91 11.65 -7.28 -1.04
N ALA A 92 12.59 -6.60 -1.73
CA ALA A 92 13.44 -7.23 -2.74
C ALA A 92 14.34 -8.33 -2.13
N ARG A 93 14.93 -8.09 -0.94
CA ARG A 93 15.72 -9.11 -0.21
C ARG A 93 14.91 -10.35 0.19
N LEU A 94 13.59 -10.19 0.39
CA LEU A 94 12.67 -11.31 0.65
C LEU A 94 12.32 -12.10 -0.62
N GLY A 95 12.86 -11.73 -1.76
CA GLY A 95 12.65 -12.42 -3.03
C GLY A 95 11.31 -12.10 -3.71
N VAL A 96 10.64 -11.01 -3.31
CA VAL A 96 9.39 -10.57 -3.96
C VAL A 96 9.73 -9.93 -5.30
N THR A 97 9.20 -10.49 -6.37
CA THR A 97 9.44 -10.03 -7.75
C THR A 97 8.20 -9.47 -8.43
N GLY A 98 7.05 -9.48 -7.75
CA GLY A 98 5.79 -8.98 -8.28
C GLY A 98 4.73 -8.77 -7.21
N TYR A 99 3.64 -8.10 -7.57
CA TYR A 99 2.57 -7.71 -6.65
C TYR A 99 1.20 -8.11 -7.19
N PRO A 100 0.26 -8.46 -6.31
CA PRO A 100 0.43 -8.64 -4.87
C PRO A 100 1.21 -9.92 -4.53
N THR A 101 2.01 -9.89 -3.47
CA THR A 101 2.64 -11.08 -2.86
C THR A 101 2.33 -11.09 -1.37
N VAL A 102 1.91 -12.24 -0.86
CA VAL A 102 1.67 -12.46 0.57
C VAL A 102 2.76 -13.38 1.10
N LEU A 103 3.41 -12.96 2.19
CA LEU A 103 4.42 -13.72 2.90
C LEU A 103 3.96 -14.03 4.32
N ALA A 104 4.11 -15.27 4.76
CA ALA A 104 4.08 -15.62 6.18
C ALA A 104 5.50 -15.44 6.75
N LEU A 105 5.65 -14.57 7.75
CA LEU A 105 6.94 -14.33 8.39
C LEU A 105 7.24 -15.43 9.43
N THR A 106 7.53 -16.62 8.94
CA THR A 106 7.87 -17.80 9.75
C THR A 106 9.37 -17.91 9.99
N LYS A 107 9.77 -18.71 10.98
CA LYS A 107 11.18 -19.07 11.22
C LYS A 107 11.43 -20.47 10.64
N PRO A 108 12.64 -20.77 10.12
CA PRO A 108 13.82 -19.89 10.05
C PRO A 108 13.80 -18.86 8.93
N LYS A 109 12.83 -18.93 8.01
CA LYS A 109 12.73 -18.00 6.87
C LYS A 109 11.27 -17.74 6.51
N PRO A 110 10.95 -16.57 5.94
CA PRO A 110 9.63 -16.28 5.40
C PRO A 110 9.21 -17.28 4.31
N GLN A 111 7.92 -17.60 4.26
CA GLN A 111 7.32 -18.47 3.25
C GLN A 111 6.40 -17.66 2.35
N VAL A 112 6.50 -17.88 1.04
CA VAL A 112 5.57 -17.30 0.07
C VAL A 112 4.24 -18.04 0.16
N VAL A 113 3.19 -17.34 0.55
CA VAL A 113 1.83 -17.88 0.70
C VAL A 113 1.03 -17.72 -0.60
N ALA A 114 1.13 -16.54 -1.23
CA ALA A 114 0.45 -16.27 -2.48
C ALA A 114 1.22 -15.27 -3.34
N VAL A 115 1.12 -15.45 -4.66
CA VAL A 115 1.61 -14.50 -5.67
C VAL A 115 0.48 -14.25 -6.66
N GLY A 116 0.24 -12.97 -6.99
CA GLY A 116 -0.86 -12.55 -7.83
C GLY A 116 -2.22 -12.68 -7.14
N PHE A 117 -3.28 -12.54 -7.93
CA PHE A 117 -4.64 -12.68 -7.40
C PHE A 117 -4.94 -14.12 -6.99
N ARG A 118 -5.46 -14.28 -5.78
CA ARG A 118 -5.99 -15.54 -5.24
C ARG A 118 -7.29 -15.26 -4.48
N PRO A 119 -8.27 -16.19 -4.49
CA PRO A 119 -9.44 -16.09 -3.63
C PRO A 119 -9.05 -16.00 -2.15
N ALA A 120 -9.81 -15.23 -1.37
CA ALA A 120 -9.48 -14.97 0.04
C ALA A 120 -9.38 -16.25 0.86
N GLU A 121 -10.27 -17.22 0.63
CA GLU A 121 -10.27 -18.50 1.33
C GLU A 121 -8.97 -19.31 1.05
N ALA A 122 -8.48 -19.26 -0.19
CA ALA A 122 -7.24 -19.94 -0.57
C ALA A 122 -6.01 -19.29 0.09
N VAL A 123 -6.01 -17.95 0.22
CA VAL A 123 -4.95 -17.23 0.93
C VAL A 123 -4.98 -17.55 2.43
N ALA A 124 -6.17 -17.53 3.04
CA ALA A 124 -6.33 -17.86 4.46
C ALA A 124 -5.84 -19.29 4.77
N ALA A 125 -6.28 -20.27 3.99
CA ALA A 125 -5.85 -21.67 4.16
C ALA A 125 -4.33 -21.83 4.04
N ALA A 126 -3.72 -21.16 3.06
CA ALA A 126 -2.26 -21.24 2.87
C ALA A 126 -1.48 -20.51 4.00
N ILE A 127 -2.03 -19.45 4.61
CA ILE A 127 -1.47 -18.82 5.80
C ILE A 127 -1.50 -19.80 6.98
N ASP A 128 -2.64 -20.44 7.22
CA ASP A 128 -2.80 -21.41 8.32
C ASP A 128 -1.83 -22.58 8.14
N GLU A 129 -1.69 -23.12 6.95
CA GLU A 129 -0.73 -24.19 6.63
C GLU A 129 0.72 -23.74 6.92
N ALA A 130 1.11 -22.54 6.45
CA ALA A 130 2.46 -22.03 6.67
C ALA A 130 2.78 -21.82 8.15
N LEU A 131 1.81 -21.36 8.96
CA LEU A 131 1.98 -21.15 10.39
C LEU A 131 2.03 -22.47 11.17
N HIS A 132 1.22 -23.45 10.80
CA HIS A 132 1.27 -24.79 11.41
C HIS A 132 2.57 -25.54 11.11
N ALA A 133 3.09 -25.40 9.88
CA ALA A 133 4.36 -26.02 9.49
C ALA A 133 5.58 -25.40 10.20
N ALA A 134 5.45 -24.21 10.78
CA ALA A 134 6.50 -23.47 11.47
C ALA A 134 6.43 -23.58 13.01
N ALA A 135 5.40 -24.24 13.55
CA ALA A 135 5.20 -24.45 14.98
C ALA A 135 5.97 -25.68 15.47
#